data_dfb2603d5e6601d16f4c7172b908f890
#
_entry.id   dfb2603d5e6601d16f4c7172b908f890
#
_cell.length_a   1.000
_cell.length_b   1.000
_cell.length_c   1.000
_cell.angle_alpha   90.00
_cell.angle_beta   90.00
_cell.angle_gamma   90.00
#
_symmetry.space_group_name_H-M   'P 1'
#
loop_
_entity.id
_entity.type
_entity.pdbx_description
1 polymer ?
#
loop_
_entity_poly.entity_id
_entity_poly.type
_entity_poly.pdbx_seq_one_letter_code
_entity_poly.pdbx_strand_id
1 'polypeptide(L)'
;LAACDGAILVVDAAQGVEAQTLANVYLALDHDLDVLPVINKIDLPSARPEEVAQEIEDVIGIEAMDAPRISAKTGLNIEEVLEQIVTKIPAPAGDPKAPLKALIFDALYDSYKGVIVFCRIKEGTVKVGTKIKMMATGAEDLVTEVGYFGAGQFIPCDELSAGMVGYIAASIKNVRDTRVGDTVTELDRPCAEPLPGYKKVNPMVYCGLYPADSAKYPDLRDALEKLQVNDASLQYEPETSLALGFGFRCGFLGLLHLEIIQERLEREFNLDLVTTAPGVIYKVHKTNGEVFDLTNPSNLPDPSEIEYMEEPFVSAEIMVTSEYVGAIMKLCQERRGIYISMDYIEATRAVIKYDMPLNEIIYDFFDALKSRSRGYASFDYEMKGYVRSDLVKLDILINKEMVDALSFIVFKDSAYDRGRKMCERLKEEIPRHLFEIPIQAAVNGKVIARETVKAMRKDVPVSYTHLRAHETPEHL
;
A
#
# COMPACT_ATOMS: atom_id res chain seq x y z
N LEU A 1 -2.38 -16.98 0.88
CA LEU A 1 -2.48 -18.19 0.04
C LEU A 1 -1.61 -19.33 0.59
N ALA A 2 -0.32 -19.10 0.92
CA ALA A 2 0.60 -20.16 1.40
C ALA A 2 0.11 -20.90 2.67
N ALA A 3 -0.80 -20.34 3.45
CA ALA A 3 -1.41 -20.96 4.63
C ALA A 3 -2.76 -21.64 4.34
N CYS A 4 -3.25 -21.63 3.10
CA CYS A 4 -4.56 -22.16 2.71
C CYS A 4 -4.44 -23.49 1.96
N ASP A 5 -5.54 -24.24 1.90
CA ASP A 5 -5.68 -25.48 1.10
C ASP A 5 -6.57 -25.24 -0.13
N GLY A 6 -7.40 -24.21 -0.12
CA GLY A 6 -8.24 -23.80 -1.22
C GLY A 6 -8.54 -22.31 -1.20
N ALA A 7 -9.09 -21.79 -2.28
CA ALA A 7 -9.48 -20.41 -2.45
C ALA A 7 -10.89 -20.30 -3.05
N ILE A 8 -11.65 -19.31 -2.59
CA ILE A 8 -12.94 -18.96 -3.19
C ILE A 8 -12.71 -17.79 -4.13
N LEU A 9 -13.04 -17.97 -5.41
CA LEU A 9 -12.98 -16.91 -6.41
C LEU A 9 -14.34 -16.23 -6.48
N VAL A 10 -14.50 -15.08 -5.87
CA VAL A 10 -15.75 -14.32 -5.88
C VAL A 10 -15.76 -13.36 -7.06
N VAL A 11 -16.68 -13.58 -8.00
CA VAL A 11 -16.86 -12.75 -9.20
C VAL A 11 -18.18 -12.01 -9.14
N ASP A 12 -18.17 -10.73 -9.56
CA ASP A 12 -19.35 -9.88 -9.61
C ASP A 12 -20.23 -10.25 -10.80
N ALA A 13 -21.52 -10.58 -10.56
CA ALA A 13 -22.47 -10.96 -11.60
C ALA A 13 -22.78 -9.85 -12.62
N ALA A 14 -22.46 -8.59 -12.31
CA ALA A 14 -22.70 -7.46 -13.20
C ALA A 14 -21.42 -7.03 -13.96
N GLN A 15 -20.24 -7.15 -13.34
CA GLN A 15 -18.96 -6.73 -13.91
C GLN A 15 -18.22 -7.87 -14.61
N GLY A 16 -18.41 -9.12 -14.17
CA GLY A 16 -17.71 -10.30 -14.71
C GLY A 16 -16.25 -10.39 -14.27
N VAL A 17 -15.41 -11.00 -15.10
CA VAL A 17 -13.97 -11.18 -14.83
C VAL A 17 -13.23 -9.88 -15.02
N GLU A 18 -12.46 -9.45 -14.01
CA GLU A 18 -11.65 -8.24 -14.03
C GLU A 18 -10.14 -8.58 -14.04
N ALA A 19 -9.27 -7.59 -14.32
CA ALA A 19 -7.82 -7.80 -14.34
C ALA A 19 -7.28 -8.37 -13.01
N GLN A 20 -7.78 -7.85 -11.88
CA GLN A 20 -7.43 -8.38 -10.56
C GLN A 20 -7.92 -9.81 -10.34
N THR A 21 -9.06 -10.17 -10.92
CA THR A 21 -9.58 -11.54 -10.85
C THR A 21 -8.59 -12.52 -11.45
N LEU A 22 -8.06 -12.21 -12.64
CA LEU A 22 -7.05 -13.02 -13.31
C LEU A 22 -5.76 -13.12 -12.52
N ALA A 23 -5.21 -11.97 -12.09
CA ALA A 23 -3.97 -11.93 -11.32
C ALA A 23 -4.08 -12.76 -10.02
N ASN A 24 -5.19 -12.65 -9.29
CA ASN A 24 -5.42 -13.40 -8.07
C ASN A 24 -5.59 -14.91 -8.31
N VAL A 25 -6.24 -15.29 -9.40
CA VAL A 25 -6.37 -16.72 -9.77
C VAL A 25 -5.03 -17.33 -10.10
N TYR A 26 -4.21 -16.65 -10.90
CA TYR A 26 -2.86 -17.15 -11.21
C TYR A 26 -2.01 -17.29 -9.95
N LEU A 27 -2.08 -16.34 -9.01
CA LEU A 27 -1.42 -16.47 -7.71
C LEU A 27 -1.92 -17.67 -6.91
N ALA A 28 -3.21 -17.98 -6.95
CA ALA A 28 -3.77 -19.15 -6.27
C ALA A 28 -3.29 -20.45 -6.91
N LEU A 29 -3.25 -20.52 -8.24
CA LEU A 29 -2.76 -21.66 -8.99
C LEU A 29 -1.26 -21.88 -8.80
N ASP A 30 -0.46 -20.81 -8.71
CA ASP A 30 0.98 -20.90 -8.41
C ASP A 30 1.24 -21.50 -7.01
N HIS A 31 0.27 -21.43 -6.10
CA HIS A 31 0.31 -22.05 -4.78
C HIS A 31 -0.36 -23.43 -4.73
N ASP A 32 -0.74 -23.98 -5.88
CA ASP A 32 -1.38 -25.32 -5.99
C ASP A 32 -2.69 -25.42 -5.18
N LEU A 33 -3.48 -24.33 -5.17
CA LEU A 33 -4.74 -24.27 -4.45
C LEU A 33 -5.92 -24.68 -5.33
N ASP A 34 -6.87 -25.43 -4.73
CA ASP A 34 -8.17 -25.65 -5.33
C ASP A 34 -8.97 -24.35 -5.33
N VAL A 35 -9.40 -23.88 -6.52
CA VAL A 35 -10.12 -22.63 -6.69
C VAL A 35 -11.61 -22.92 -6.95
N LEU A 36 -12.48 -22.42 -6.06
CA LEU A 36 -13.93 -22.53 -6.19
C LEU A 36 -14.53 -21.21 -6.68
N PRO A 37 -15.08 -21.13 -7.90
CA PRO A 37 -15.76 -19.93 -8.38
C PRO A 37 -17.12 -19.75 -7.66
N VAL A 38 -17.44 -18.49 -7.34
CA VAL A 38 -18.70 -18.06 -6.74
C VAL A 38 -19.15 -16.77 -7.41
N ILE A 39 -20.37 -16.71 -7.91
CA ILE A 39 -20.93 -15.55 -8.61
C ILE A 39 -21.79 -14.75 -7.63
N ASN A 40 -21.32 -13.57 -7.27
CA ASN A 40 -21.94 -12.71 -6.26
C ASN A 40 -22.70 -11.53 -6.88
N LYS A 41 -23.55 -10.88 -6.07
CA LYS A 41 -24.37 -9.72 -6.41
C LYS A 41 -25.48 -10.02 -7.42
N ILE A 42 -26.05 -11.23 -7.39
CA ILE A 42 -27.17 -11.59 -8.26
C ILE A 42 -28.46 -10.81 -7.96
N ASP A 43 -28.50 -10.07 -6.87
CA ASP A 43 -29.58 -9.14 -6.50
C ASP A 43 -29.59 -7.85 -7.32
N LEU A 44 -28.54 -7.55 -8.07
CA LEU A 44 -28.46 -6.36 -8.91
C LEU A 44 -29.31 -6.51 -10.18
N PRO A 45 -30.04 -5.44 -10.64
CA PRO A 45 -30.81 -5.48 -11.89
C PRO A 45 -29.96 -5.75 -13.15
N SER A 46 -28.66 -5.45 -13.09
CA SER A 46 -27.68 -5.64 -14.17
C SER A 46 -26.96 -6.99 -14.10
N ALA A 47 -27.31 -7.85 -13.13
CA ALA A 47 -26.68 -9.14 -12.97
C ALA A 47 -26.96 -10.09 -14.15
N ARG A 48 -25.91 -10.76 -14.64
CA ARG A 48 -25.95 -11.74 -15.73
C ARG A 48 -25.13 -12.99 -15.37
N PRO A 49 -25.58 -13.75 -14.35
CA PRO A 49 -24.76 -14.80 -13.75
C PRO A 49 -24.39 -15.93 -14.72
N GLU A 50 -25.26 -16.28 -15.68
CA GLU A 50 -24.98 -17.32 -16.69
C GLU A 50 -23.87 -16.89 -17.65
N GLU A 51 -23.89 -15.64 -18.11
CA GLU A 51 -22.85 -15.09 -18.99
C GLU A 51 -21.51 -15.00 -18.26
N VAL A 52 -21.54 -14.59 -16.98
CA VAL A 52 -20.32 -14.51 -16.13
C VAL A 52 -19.77 -15.91 -15.84
N ALA A 53 -20.60 -16.92 -15.64
CA ALA A 53 -20.14 -18.30 -15.50
C ALA A 53 -19.39 -18.75 -16.76
N GLN A 54 -19.95 -18.49 -17.94
CA GLN A 54 -19.31 -18.81 -19.22
C GLN A 54 -18.00 -18.01 -19.41
N GLU A 55 -17.99 -16.72 -19.01
CA GLU A 55 -16.79 -15.88 -19.06
C GLU A 55 -15.65 -16.45 -18.18
N ILE A 56 -15.97 -16.96 -16.99
CA ILE A 56 -14.99 -17.62 -16.11
C ILE A 56 -14.39 -18.86 -16.80
N GLU A 57 -15.22 -19.70 -17.42
CA GLU A 57 -14.76 -20.89 -18.13
C GLU A 57 -13.88 -20.53 -19.34
N ASP A 58 -14.31 -19.55 -20.15
CA ASP A 58 -13.63 -19.17 -21.38
C ASP A 58 -12.32 -18.42 -21.13
N VAL A 59 -12.27 -17.56 -20.11
CA VAL A 59 -11.13 -16.68 -19.84
C VAL A 59 -10.15 -17.28 -18.84
N ILE A 60 -10.65 -17.95 -17.80
CA ILE A 60 -9.81 -18.51 -16.72
C ILE A 60 -9.56 -20.02 -16.94
N GLY A 61 -10.50 -20.73 -17.53
CA GLY A 61 -10.40 -22.18 -17.75
C GLY A 61 -10.82 -23.03 -16.54
N ILE A 62 -11.59 -22.45 -15.59
CA ILE A 62 -12.13 -23.15 -14.41
C ILE A 62 -13.62 -23.41 -14.63
N GLU A 63 -14.09 -24.64 -14.37
CA GLU A 63 -15.52 -24.97 -14.44
C GLU A 63 -16.36 -24.08 -13.52
N ALA A 64 -17.31 -23.33 -14.08
CA ALA A 64 -18.10 -22.33 -13.35
C ALA A 64 -19.62 -22.41 -13.61
N MET A 65 -20.08 -23.27 -14.54
CA MET A 65 -21.51 -23.38 -14.82
C MET A 65 -22.33 -23.84 -13.60
N ASP A 66 -21.72 -24.64 -12.72
CA ASP A 66 -22.31 -25.11 -11.46
C ASP A 66 -21.85 -24.24 -10.25
N ALA A 67 -21.26 -23.09 -10.49
CA ALA A 67 -20.82 -22.19 -9.42
C ALA A 67 -22.04 -21.63 -8.65
N PRO A 68 -21.97 -21.54 -7.30
CA PRO A 68 -23.01 -20.92 -6.50
C PRO A 68 -23.27 -19.47 -6.93
N ARG A 69 -24.56 -19.16 -7.13
CA ARG A 69 -25.02 -17.82 -7.48
C ARG A 69 -25.62 -17.18 -6.24
N ILE A 70 -24.90 -16.21 -5.67
CA ILE A 70 -25.19 -15.68 -4.34
C ILE A 70 -25.45 -14.19 -4.33
N SER A 71 -26.08 -13.73 -3.26
CA SER A 71 -26.02 -12.35 -2.83
C SER A 71 -25.50 -12.28 -1.39
N ALA A 72 -24.23 -11.91 -1.23
CA ALA A 72 -23.66 -11.73 0.10
C ALA A 72 -24.39 -10.65 0.91
N LYS A 73 -24.96 -9.64 0.23
CA LYS A 73 -25.74 -8.57 0.85
C LYS A 73 -27.03 -9.06 1.49
N THR A 74 -27.74 -9.98 0.84
CA THR A 74 -29.05 -10.49 1.30
C THR A 74 -28.92 -11.82 2.04
N GLY A 75 -27.75 -12.47 1.99
CA GLY A 75 -27.56 -13.82 2.54
C GLY A 75 -28.06 -14.95 1.64
N LEU A 76 -28.50 -14.65 0.40
CA LEU A 76 -29.05 -15.62 -0.51
C LEU A 76 -27.98 -16.63 -0.95
N ASN A 77 -28.27 -17.93 -0.84
CA ASN A 77 -27.46 -19.07 -1.25
C ASN A 77 -26.05 -19.16 -0.61
N ILE A 78 -25.83 -18.50 0.53
CA ILE A 78 -24.52 -18.57 1.24
C ILE A 78 -24.25 -20.00 1.75
N GLU A 79 -25.29 -20.73 2.20
CA GLU A 79 -25.13 -22.10 2.68
C GLU A 79 -24.57 -23.03 1.59
N GLU A 80 -24.94 -22.82 0.33
CA GLU A 80 -24.44 -23.60 -0.80
C GLU A 80 -22.92 -23.44 -0.96
N VAL A 81 -22.38 -22.22 -0.76
CA VAL A 81 -20.93 -21.98 -0.77
C VAL A 81 -20.24 -22.76 0.34
N LEU A 82 -20.78 -22.73 1.55
CA LEU A 82 -20.23 -23.47 2.69
C LEU A 82 -20.23 -24.99 2.46
N GLU A 83 -21.30 -25.53 1.89
CA GLU A 83 -21.36 -26.93 1.51
C GLU A 83 -20.35 -27.29 0.42
N GLN A 84 -20.17 -26.44 -0.57
CA GLN A 84 -19.16 -26.67 -1.61
C GLN A 84 -17.74 -26.62 -1.06
N ILE A 85 -17.42 -25.73 -0.11
CA ILE A 85 -16.12 -25.72 0.56
C ILE A 85 -15.85 -27.07 1.22
N VAL A 86 -16.82 -27.59 2.00
CA VAL A 86 -16.67 -28.87 2.71
C VAL A 86 -16.55 -30.07 1.78
N THR A 87 -17.24 -30.03 0.64
CA THR A 87 -17.33 -31.17 -0.28
C THR A 87 -16.24 -31.19 -1.34
N LYS A 88 -15.77 -30.01 -1.80
CA LYS A 88 -14.83 -29.88 -2.92
C LYS A 88 -13.38 -29.60 -2.49
N ILE A 89 -13.17 -28.87 -1.38
CA ILE A 89 -11.81 -28.60 -0.90
C ILE A 89 -11.34 -29.78 -0.04
N PRO A 90 -10.16 -30.39 -0.34
CA PRO A 90 -9.66 -31.51 0.46
C PRO A 90 -9.35 -31.08 1.89
N ALA A 91 -9.54 -31.99 2.84
CA ALA A 91 -9.14 -31.75 4.22
C ALA A 91 -7.62 -31.56 4.33
N PRO A 92 -7.13 -30.72 5.27
CA PRO A 92 -5.71 -30.52 5.48
C PRO A 92 -4.97 -31.83 5.72
N ALA A 93 -3.87 -32.05 4.98
CA ALA A 93 -3.00 -33.18 5.14
C ALA A 93 -1.89 -32.87 6.16
N GLY A 94 -1.25 -33.93 6.73
CA GLY A 94 -0.11 -33.83 7.60
C GLY A 94 -0.04 -34.99 8.60
N ASP A 95 1.18 -35.31 9.10
CA ASP A 95 1.39 -36.34 10.12
C ASP A 95 1.60 -35.68 11.50
N PRO A 96 0.67 -35.86 12.46
CA PRO A 96 0.80 -35.32 13.81
C PRO A 96 2.03 -35.84 14.59
N LYS A 97 2.64 -36.96 14.16
CA LYS A 97 3.80 -37.56 14.81
C LYS A 97 5.12 -37.13 14.19
N ALA A 98 5.12 -36.46 13.04
CA ALA A 98 6.33 -35.94 12.42
C ALA A 98 6.95 -34.81 13.27
N PRO A 99 8.20 -34.42 13.00
CA PRO A 99 8.77 -33.21 13.59
C PRO A 99 7.91 -31.98 13.30
N LEU A 100 7.75 -31.10 14.29
CA LEU A 100 6.92 -29.90 14.14
C LEU A 100 7.38 -29.05 12.95
N LYS A 101 6.44 -28.69 12.11
CA LYS A 101 6.62 -27.80 10.97
C LYS A 101 5.41 -26.87 10.85
N ALA A 102 5.54 -25.66 11.38
CA ALA A 102 4.46 -24.69 11.41
C ALA A 102 4.87 -23.42 10.67
N LEU A 103 3.98 -22.92 9.79
CA LEU A 103 4.17 -21.68 9.04
C LEU A 103 3.58 -20.51 9.83
N ILE A 104 4.38 -19.50 10.11
CA ILE A 104 3.89 -18.22 10.65
C ILE A 104 3.29 -17.41 9.51
N PHE A 105 1.99 -17.12 9.55
CA PHE A 105 1.33 -16.30 8.54
C PHE A 105 0.96 -14.90 9.04
N ASP A 106 0.93 -14.69 10.37
CA ASP A 106 0.73 -13.39 11.01
C ASP A 106 1.31 -13.40 12.43
N ALA A 107 1.40 -12.23 13.06
CA ALA A 107 1.82 -12.11 14.45
C ALA A 107 1.18 -10.87 15.10
N LEU A 108 1.03 -10.89 16.41
CA LEU A 108 0.51 -9.80 17.21
C LEU A 108 1.43 -9.55 18.40
N TYR A 109 1.71 -8.30 18.71
CA TYR A 109 2.40 -7.95 19.95
C TYR A 109 1.40 -7.68 21.07
N ASP A 110 1.47 -8.47 22.13
CA ASP A 110 0.71 -8.29 23.36
C ASP A 110 1.65 -7.82 24.48
N SER A 111 1.25 -6.77 25.24
CA SER A 111 2.10 -6.18 26.28
C SER A 111 2.40 -7.13 27.46
N TYR A 112 1.57 -8.16 27.66
CA TYR A 112 1.71 -9.13 28.73
C TYR A 112 2.31 -10.46 28.28
N LYS A 113 1.90 -10.95 27.11
CA LYS A 113 2.33 -12.26 26.56
C LYS A 113 3.55 -12.15 25.62
N GLY A 114 3.95 -10.93 25.22
CA GLY A 114 4.96 -10.72 24.19
C GLY A 114 4.42 -10.94 22.79
N VAL A 115 5.25 -11.43 21.86
CA VAL A 115 4.80 -11.74 20.50
C VAL A 115 3.99 -13.04 20.51
N ILE A 116 2.77 -12.95 19.98
CA ILE A 116 1.89 -14.10 19.72
C ILE A 116 1.95 -14.36 18.21
N VAL A 117 2.43 -15.54 17.81
CA VAL A 117 2.50 -15.91 16.40
C VAL A 117 1.26 -16.67 15.96
N PHE A 118 0.71 -16.33 14.82
CA PHE A 118 -0.39 -17.02 14.18
C PHE A 118 0.18 -17.99 13.17
N CYS A 119 -0.13 -19.25 13.33
CA CYS A 119 0.51 -20.29 12.55
C CYS A 119 -0.45 -21.37 12.05
N ARG A 120 -0.06 -21.95 10.92
CA ARG A 120 -0.63 -23.18 10.41
C ARG A 120 0.33 -24.32 10.67
N ILE A 121 -0.14 -25.35 11.36
CA ILE A 121 0.63 -26.56 11.60
C ILE A 121 0.53 -27.44 10.35
N LYS A 122 1.65 -27.58 9.63
CA LYS A 122 1.73 -28.48 8.47
C LYS A 122 2.05 -29.92 8.87
N GLU A 123 2.98 -30.09 9.82
CA GLU A 123 3.41 -31.38 10.34
C GLU A 123 3.64 -31.28 11.86
N GLY A 124 3.51 -32.40 12.55
CA GLY A 124 3.80 -32.50 13.97
C GLY A 124 2.69 -31.98 14.87
N THR A 125 3.04 -31.78 16.13
CA THR A 125 2.14 -31.28 17.19
C THR A 125 2.92 -30.35 18.11
N VAL A 126 2.32 -29.22 18.47
CA VAL A 126 2.86 -28.27 19.45
C VAL A 126 1.91 -28.13 20.62
N LYS A 127 2.47 -28.09 21.85
CA LYS A 127 1.72 -27.95 23.10
C LYS A 127 2.47 -27.08 24.09
N VAL A 128 1.80 -26.68 25.14
CA VAL A 128 2.43 -25.93 26.24
C VAL A 128 3.64 -26.69 26.77
N GLY A 129 4.76 -26.00 26.96
CA GLY A 129 6.02 -26.59 27.38
C GLY A 129 6.90 -27.14 26.25
N THR A 130 6.47 -27.13 25.01
CA THR A 130 7.32 -27.44 23.86
C THR A 130 8.39 -26.37 23.70
N LYS A 131 9.65 -26.77 23.56
CA LYS A 131 10.75 -25.88 23.17
C LYS A 131 10.73 -25.73 21.67
N ILE A 132 10.59 -24.53 21.20
CA ILE A 132 10.51 -24.20 19.78
C ILE A 132 11.72 -23.41 19.31
N LYS A 133 11.98 -23.50 18.01
CA LYS A 133 12.99 -22.74 17.31
C LYS A 133 12.40 -22.10 16.06
N MET A 134 12.66 -20.82 15.87
CA MET A 134 12.40 -20.08 14.63
C MET A 134 13.52 -20.39 13.64
N MET A 135 13.21 -20.93 12.46
CA MET A 135 14.25 -21.41 11.55
C MET A 135 15.01 -20.29 10.85
N ALA A 136 14.35 -19.16 10.53
CA ALA A 136 14.97 -18.04 9.83
C ALA A 136 15.78 -17.14 10.79
N THR A 137 15.25 -16.86 11.99
CA THR A 137 15.92 -15.98 12.96
C THR A 137 16.86 -16.74 13.90
N GLY A 138 16.62 -18.05 14.06
CA GLY A 138 17.36 -18.90 15.00
C GLY A 138 16.95 -18.72 16.46
N ALA A 139 15.94 -17.90 16.75
CA ALA A 139 15.45 -17.66 18.10
C ALA A 139 14.83 -18.94 18.70
N GLU A 140 15.08 -19.18 19.99
CA GLU A 140 14.63 -20.34 20.72
C GLU A 140 13.80 -19.89 21.92
N ASP A 141 12.61 -20.48 22.09
CA ASP A 141 11.68 -20.10 23.14
C ASP A 141 10.87 -21.31 23.64
N LEU A 142 10.25 -21.12 24.82
CA LEU A 142 9.38 -22.11 25.43
C LEU A 142 7.91 -21.70 25.21
N VAL A 143 7.10 -22.58 24.63
CA VAL A 143 5.67 -22.35 24.44
C VAL A 143 4.95 -22.27 25.79
N THR A 144 4.31 -21.14 26.03
CA THR A 144 3.54 -20.86 27.25
C THR A 144 2.05 -21.06 27.07
N GLU A 145 1.53 -20.87 25.86
CA GLU A 145 0.13 -21.04 25.52
C GLU A 145 -0.01 -21.40 24.04
N VAL A 146 -0.95 -22.27 23.72
CA VAL A 146 -1.43 -22.54 22.36
C VAL A 146 -2.95 -22.46 22.33
N GLY A 147 -3.51 -22.14 21.17
CA GLY A 147 -4.96 -22.08 21.03
C GLY A 147 -5.38 -21.80 19.59
N TYR A 148 -6.68 -21.73 19.38
CA TYR A 148 -7.30 -21.43 18.10
C TYR A 148 -8.15 -20.17 18.18
N PHE A 149 -8.62 -19.69 17.03
CA PHE A 149 -9.37 -18.45 16.92
C PHE A 149 -10.87 -18.72 17.04
N GLY A 150 -11.52 -18.01 17.97
CA GLY A 150 -12.96 -17.89 18.03
C GLY A 150 -13.43 -16.56 17.41
N ALA A 151 -14.72 -16.30 17.45
CA ALA A 151 -15.27 -15.02 16.98
C ALA A 151 -14.83 -13.88 17.93
N GLY A 152 -13.81 -13.12 17.52
CA GLY A 152 -13.25 -12.00 18.27
C GLY A 152 -12.49 -12.36 19.54
N GLN A 153 -12.09 -13.61 19.74
CA GLN A 153 -11.35 -14.04 20.93
C GLN A 153 -10.38 -15.19 20.65
N PHE A 154 -9.33 -15.29 21.47
CA PHE A 154 -8.43 -16.43 21.49
C PHE A 154 -9.00 -17.51 22.43
N ILE A 155 -9.03 -18.75 21.95
CA ILE A 155 -9.52 -19.91 22.72
C ILE A 155 -8.33 -20.82 22.98
N PRO A 156 -7.79 -20.85 24.23
CA PRO A 156 -6.70 -21.74 24.58
C PRO A 156 -7.10 -23.22 24.42
N CYS A 157 -6.14 -24.04 24.01
CA CYS A 157 -6.31 -25.50 23.92
C CYS A 157 -5.07 -26.23 24.44
N ASP A 158 -5.16 -27.55 24.57
CA ASP A 158 -4.04 -28.34 25.07
C ASP A 158 -2.90 -28.48 24.06
N GLU A 159 -3.24 -28.62 22.78
CA GLU A 159 -2.30 -28.80 21.69
C GLU A 159 -2.86 -28.33 20.34
N LEU A 160 -1.96 -28.02 19.42
CA LEU A 160 -2.24 -27.83 18.00
C LEU A 160 -1.49 -28.90 17.22
N SER A 161 -2.19 -29.64 16.36
CA SER A 161 -1.63 -30.73 15.54
C SER A 161 -1.73 -30.42 14.04
N ALA A 162 -1.07 -31.24 13.24
CA ALA A 162 -1.05 -31.12 11.77
C ALA A 162 -2.44 -30.87 11.18
N GLY A 163 -2.54 -29.87 10.28
CA GLY A 163 -3.77 -29.39 9.67
C GLY A 163 -4.46 -28.26 10.42
N MET A 164 -4.16 -28.03 11.70
CA MET A 164 -4.78 -26.95 12.48
C MET A 164 -4.18 -25.59 12.21
N VAL A 165 -5.03 -24.57 12.31
CA VAL A 165 -4.66 -23.16 12.31
C VAL A 165 -4.92 -22.60 13.71
N GLY A 166 -3.93 -21.93 14.27
CA GLY A 166 -4.05 -21.38 15.61
C GLY A 166 -2.92 -20.41 15.95
N TYR A 167 -2.75 -20.16 17.24
CA TYR A 167 -1.71 -19.27 17.74
C TYR A 167 -0.78 -19.96 18.73
N ILE A 168 0.45 -19.48 18.81
CA ILE A 168 1.47 -19.89 19.77
C ILE A 168 1.96 -18.63 20.49
N ALA A 169 1.91 -18.64 21.83
CA ALA A 169 2.56 -17.66 22.67
C ALA A 169 3.76 -18.32 23.36
N ALA A 170 4.93 -17.71 23.25
CA ALA A 170 6.19 -18.27 23.79
C ALA A 170 6.99 -17.22 24.58
N SER A 171 6.35 -16.15 25.09
CA SER A 171 6.98 -15.06 25.83
C SER A 171 8.13 -14.36 25.08
N ILE A 172 8.08 -14.37 23.77
CA ILE A 172 9.06 -13.72 22.90
C ILE A 172 9.02 -12.22 23.16
N LYS A 173 10.08 -11.68 23.74
CA LYS A 173 10.14 -10.26 24.15
C LYS A 173 10.65 -9.35 23.04
N ASN A 174 11.56 -9.86 22.22
CA ASN A 174 12.13 -9.11 21.13
C ASN A 174 11.33 -9.38 19.85
N VAL A 175 10.70 -8.34 19.37
CA VAL A 175 9.90 -8.35 18.14
C VAL A 175 10.67 -8.88 16.92
N ARG A 176 11.99 -8.62 16.87
CA ARG A 176 12.86 -9.04 15.77
C ARG A 176 13.16 -10.54 15.74
N ASP A 177 12.85 -11.26 16.80
CA ASP A 177 13.05 -12.70 16.88
C ASP A 177 11.97 -13.48 16.14
N THR A 178 10.90 -12.80 15.72
CA THR A 178 9.79 -13.40 14.98
C THR A 178 9.62 -12.72 13.62
N ARG A 179 9.34 -13.50 12.59
CA ARG A 179 9.13 -13.01 11.24
C ARG A 179 7.98 -13.76 10.57
N VAL A 180 7.06 -13.02 9.97
CA VAL A 180 6.01 -13.60 9.13
C VAL A 180 6.63 -14.33 7.93
N GLY A 181 6.17 -15.54 7.65
CA GLY A 181 6.75 -16.45 6.66
C GLY A 181 7.85 -17.36 7.19
N ASP A 182 8.26 -17.25 8.49
CA ASP A 182 9.19 -18.18 9.10
C ASP A 182 8.53 -19.51 9.44
N THR A 183 9.37 -20.51 9.65
CA THR A 183 8.98 -21.87 10.10
C THR A 183 9.32 -22.05 11.55
N VAL A 184 8.33 -22.44 12.33
CA VAL A 184 8.52 -22.88 13.73
C VAL A 184 8.70 -24.39 13.74
N THR A 185 9.75 -24.85 14.44
CA THR A 185 10.04 -26.27 14.65
C THR A 185 10.32 -26.58 16.12
N GLU A 186 10.33 -27.87 16.48
CA GLU A 186 10.78 -28.32 17.82
C GLU A 186 12.31 -28.19 17.94
N LEU A 187 12.79 -27.68 19.07
CA LEU A 187 14.23 -27.57 19.32
C LEU A 187 14.90 -28.96 19.45
N ASP A 188 14.25 -29.89 20.16
CA ASP A 188 14.78 -31.21 20.43
C ASP A 188 14.70 -32.15 19.21
N ARG A 189 13.78 -31.90 18.29
CA ARG A 189 13.55 -32.67 17.07
C ARG A 189 13.21 -31.77 15.89
N PRO A 190 14.20 -30.99 15.41
CA PRO A 190 13.93 -30.01 14.35
C PRO A 190 13.59 -30.68 13.01
N CYS A 191 12.74 -30.03 12.23
CA CYS A 191 12.49 -30.45 10.85
C CYS A 191 13.74 -30.19 9.99
N ALA A 192 13.93 -31.01 8.96
CA ALA A 192 15.12 -30.94 8.10
C ALA A 192 15.18 -29.68 7.24
N GLU A 193 14.02 -29.21 6.74
CA GLU A 193 13.93 -28.08 5.86
C GLU A 193 12.78 -27.15 6.28
N PRO A 194 12.97 -25.81 6.17
CA PRO A 194 11.89 -24.86 6.41
C PRO A 194 10.80 -25.01 5.35
N LEU A 195 9.61 -24.53 5.67
CA LEU A 195 8.55 -24.33 4.70
C LEU A 195 8.95 -23.23 3.72
N PRO A 196 8.46 -23.24 2.46
CA PRO A 196 8.59 -22.12 1.58
C PRO A 196 7.98 -20.89 2.28
N GLY A 197 8.84 -19.93 2.62
CA GLY A 197 8.41 -18.68 3.25
C GLY A 197 7.77 -17.74 2.21
N TYR A 198 7.33 -16.58 2.69
CA TYR A 198 6.84 -15.55 1.79
C TYR A 198 7.99 -14.91 1.03
N LYS A 199 7.74 -14.62 -0.26
CA LYS A 199 8.67 -13.82 -1.07
C LYS A 199 8.77 -12.43 -0.41
N LYS A 200 10.01 -11.93 -0.23
CA LYS A 200 10.23 -10.58 0.25
C LYS A 200 9.71 -9.60 -0.82
N VAL A 201 8.67 -8.87 -0.49
CA VAL A 201 8.15 -7.81 -1.35
C VAL A 201 8.89 -6.52 -1.02
N ASN A 202 9.44 -5.87 -2.04
CA ASN A 202 10.09 -4.58 -1.85
C ASN A 202 9.05 -3.46 -1.87
N PRO A 203 9.17 -2.47 -0.99
CA PRO A 203 8.33 -1.28 -1.04
C PRO A 203 8.46 -0.57 -2.38
N MET A 204 7.36 -0.01 -2.85
CA MET A 204 7.29 0.75 -4.10
C MET A 204 7.05 2.24 -3.87
N VAL A 205 6.43 2.59 -2.76
CA VAL A 205 6.07 3.97 -2.40
C VAL A 205 6.76 4.34 -1.10
N TYR A 206 7.35 5.52 -1.06
CA TYR A 206 8.07 6.03 0.10
C TYR A 206 7.54 7.39 0.52
N CYS A 207 7.36 7.61 1.82
CA CYS A 207 7.09 8.92 2.40
C CYS A 207 7.73 9.09 3.76
N GLY A 208 7.92 10.32 4.19
CA GLY A 208 8.31 10.65 5.56
C GLY A 208 7.10 10.66 6.47
N LEU A 209 7.19 10.01 7.63
CA LEU A 209 6.23 10.08 8.73
C LEU A 209 6.85 10.84 9.89
N TYR A 210 6.20 11.91 10.33
CA TYR A 210 6.67 12.77 11.42
C TYR A 210 5.56 12.90 12.46
N PRO A 211 5.89 12.82 13.76
CA PRO A 211 4.89 13.11 14.79
C PRO A 211 4.61 14.63 14.80
N ALA A 212 3.33 15.02 14.91
CA ALA A 212 2.96 16.42 15.02
C ALA A 212 3.56 17.09 16.26
N ASP A 213 3.73 16.33 17.35
CA ASP A 213 4.49 16.70 18.53
C ASP A 213 5.84 15.97 18.53
N SER A 214 6.93 16.71 18.42
CA SER A 214 8.28 16.14 18.39
C SER A 214 8.66 15.33 19.61
N ALA A 215 8.01 15.56 20.77
CA ALA A 215 8.21 14.78 21.99
C ALA A 215 7.76 13.31 21.81
N LYS A 216 6.86 13.04 20.87
CA LYS A 216 6.34 11.70 20.55
C LYS A 216 7.19 10.90 19.56
N TYR A 217 8.38 11.39 19.15
CA TYR A 217 9.28 10.64 18.28
C TYR A 217 9.64 9.24 18.81
N PRO A 218 9.94 9.04 20.11
CA PRO A 218 10.18 7.70 20.65
C PRO A 218 8.94 6.79 20.55
N ASP A 219 7.74 7.34 20.78
CA ASP A 219 6.49 6.59 20.68
C ASP A 219 6.22 6.13 19.24
N LEU A 220 6.50 6.99 18.25
CA LEU A 220 6.40 6.64 16.84
C LEU A 220 7.35 5.51 16.46
N ARG A 221 8.61 5.56 16.94
CA ARG A 221 9.57 4.49 16.71
C ARG A 221 9.07 3.15 17.26
N ASP A 222 8.62 3.14 18.51
CA ASP A 222 8.14 1.95 19.19
C ASP A 222 6.86 1.39 18.53
N ALA A 223 6.00 2.28 18.01
CA ALA A 223 4.81 1.90 17.25
C ALA A 223 5.18 1.25 15.90
N LEU A 224 6.12 1.83 15.14
CA LEU A 224 6.60 1.25 13.88
C LEU A 224 7.27 -0.11 14.09
N GLU A 225 8.06 -0.26 15.17
CA GLU A 225 8.65 -1.54 15.54
C GLU A 225 7.60 -2.62 15.81
N LYS A 226 6.51 -2.28 16.51
CA LYS A 226 5.39 -3.19 16.78
C LYS A 226 4.60 -3.53 15.51
N LEU A 227 4.34 -2.56 14.63
CA LEU A 227 3.65 -2.79 13.37
C LEU A 227 4.45 -3.70 12.43
N GLN A 228 5.78 -3.60 12.43
CA GLN A 228 6.65 -4.43 11.59
C GLN A 228 6.59 -5.93 11.94
N VAL A 229 6.08 -6.30 13.13
CA VAL A 229 5.88 -7.70 13.53
C VAL A 229 4.91 -8.42 12.61
N ASN A 230 3.78 -7.78 12.35
CA ASN A 230 2.73 -8.36 11.51
C ASN A 230 2.74 -7.83 10.07
N ASP A 231 3.57 -6.85 9.78
CA ASP A 231 3.76 -6.31 8.44
C ASP A 231 5.24 -6.36 8.01
N ALA A 232 5.65 -7.51 7.49
CA ALA A 232 7.03 -7.72 7.02
C ALA A 232 7.41 -6.84 5.81
N SER A 233 6.44 -6.22 5.14
CA SER A 233 6.66 -5.32 4.01
C SER A 233 6.98 -3.89 4.45
N LEU A 234 6.58 -3.49 5.67
CA LEU A 234 6.88 -2.17 6.22
C LEU A 234 8.39 -2.03 6.48
N GLN A 235 9.00 -1.09 5.79
CA GLN A 235 10.40 -0.71 5.99
C GLN A 235 10.44 0.73 6.48
N TYR A 236 11.33 1.03 7.42
CA TYR A 236 11.51 2.40 7.90
C TYR A 236 12.96 2.64 8.32
N GLU A 237 13.40 3.87 8.14
CA GLU A 237 14.69 4.38 8.57
C GLU A 237 14.54 5.77 9.19
N PRO A 238 15.39 6.13 10.19
CA PRO A 238 15.35 7.46 10.76
C PRO A 238 15.58 8.55 9.70
N GLU A 239 14.79 9.61 9.75
CA GLU A 239 14.92 10.77 8.87
C GLU A 239 14.80 12.07 9.66
N THR A 240 15.42 13.12 9.16
CA THR A 240 15.33 14.46 9.75
C THR A 240 14.96 15.46 8.68
N SER A 241 13.91 16.25 8.93
CA SER A 241 13.51 17.40 8.12
C SER A 241 13.79 18.68 8.86
N LEU A 242 14.26 19.70 8.15
CA LEU A 242 14.45 21.05 8.73
C LEU A 242 13.11 21.67 9.15
N ALA A 243 12.04 21.36 8.41
CA ALA A 243 10.70 21.89 8.67
C ALA A 243 9.92 21.09 9.72
N LEU A 244 10.05 19.73 9.74
CA LEU A 244 9.22 18.83 10.53
C LEU A 244 9.96 18.19 11.72
N GLY A 245 11.28 18.33 11.81
CA GLY A 245 12.09 17.73 12.86
C GLY A 245 12.42 16.25 12.60
N PHE A 246 12.44 15.46 13.68
CA PHE A 246 12.77 14.03 13.61
C PHE A 246 11.57 13.19 13.24
N GLY A 247 11.74 12.24 12.32
CA GLY A 247 10.74 11.32 11.84
C GLY A 247 11.35 10.06 11.26
N PHE A 248 10.59 9.37 10.42
CA PHE A 248 11.03 8.16 9.74
C PHE A 248 10.66 8.21 8.27
N ARG A 249 11.59 7.82 7.40
CA ARG A 249 11.33 7.49 6.02
C ARG A 249 10.78 6.08 5.95
N CYS A 250 9.53 5.94 5.54
CA CYS A 250 8.82 4.66 5.50
C CYS A 250 8.57 4.22 4.07
N GLY A 251 8.74 2.93 3.81
CA GLY A 251 8.46 2.28 2.54
C GLY A 251 7.20 1.43 2.62
N PHE A 252 6.34 1.54 1.60
CA PHE A 252 5.02 0.91 1.52
C PHE A 252 4.83 0.19 0.19
N LEU A 253 3.95 -0.81 0.14
CA LEU A 253 3.60 -1.52 -1.09
C LEU A 253 2.79 -0.65 -2.07
N GLY A 254 2.10 0.36 -1.58
CA GLY A 254 1.29 1.28 -2.35
C GLY A 254 0.59 2.29 -1.44
N LEU A 255 -0.27 3.15 -2.00
CA LEU A 255 -1.00 4.16 -1.21
C LEU A 255 -1.95 3.56 -0.19
N LEU A 256 -2.70 2.52 -0.55
CA LEU A 256 -3.62 1.85 0.38
C LEU A 256 -2.87 1.29 1.60
N HIS A 257 -1.68 0.72 1.38
CA HIS A 257 -0.83 0.25 2.49
C HIS A 257 -0.38 1.40 3.38
N LEU A 258 0.01 2.54 2.79
CA LEU A 258 0.36 3.77 3.52
C LEU A 258 -0.81 4.25 4.38
N GLU A 259 -2.00 4.35 3.81
CA GLU A 259 -3.21 4.78 4.52
C GLU A 259 -3.56 3.85 5.69
N ILE A 260 -3.47 2.53 5.48
CA ILE A 260 -3.70 1.54 6.54
C ILE A 260 -2.70 1.70 7.68
N ILE A 261 -1.41 1.83 7.38
CA ILE A 261 -0.37 2.00 8.40
C ILE A 261 -0.56 3.33 9.14
N GLN A 262 -0.84 4.42 8.43
CA GLN A 262 -1.13 5.71 9.05
C GLN A 262 -2.33 5.63 9.99
N GLU A 263 -3.44 5.06 9.54
CA GLU A 263 -4.65 4.91 10.34
C GLU A 263 -4.43 4.02 11.57
N ARG A 264 -3.63 2.96 11.45
CA ARG A 264 -3.23 2.13 12.58
C ARG A 264 -2.37 2.88 13.59
N LEU A 265 -1.40 3.68 13.14
CA LEU A 265 -0.57 4.52 14.02
C LEU A 265 -1.43 5.55 14.77
N GLU A 266 -2.42 6.15 14.12
CA GLU A 266 -3.34 7.10 14.72
C GLU A 266 -4.29 6.43 15.73
N ARG A 267 -4.93 5.31 15.36
CA ARG A 267 -5.96 4.66 16.19
C ARG A 267 -5.41 3.74 17.27
N GLU A 268 -4.42 2.91 16.96
CA GLU A 268 -3.89 1.92 17.92
C GLU A 268 -2.87 2.54 18.87
N PHE A 269 -2.09 3.54 18.41
CA PHE A 269 -1.00 4.15 19.18
C PHE A 269 -1.26 5.60 19.57
N ASN A 270 -2.39 6.17 19.19
CA ASN A 270 -2.79 7.55 19.50
C ASN A 270 -1.72 8.59 19.10
N LEU A 271 -1.22 8.48 17.89
CA LEU A 271 -0.20 9.36 17.29
C LEU A 271 -0.85 10.28 16.26
N ASP A 272 -0.66 11.60 16.43
CA ASP A 272 -0.97 12.56 15.38
C ASP A 272 0.23 12.67 14.45
N LEU A 273 0.03 12.44 13.15
CA LEU A 273 1.10 12.33 12.17
C LEU A 273 1.03 13.40 11.09
N VAL A 274 2.19 13.85 10.65
CA VAL A 274 2.40 14.64 9.44
C VAL A 274 3.12 13.75 8.42
N THR A 275 2.51 13.56 7.25
CA THR A 275 3.09 12.78 6.18
C THR A 275 3.60 13.68 5.06
N THR A 276 4.77 13.38 4.51
CA THR A 276 5.25 14.06 3.29
C THR A 276 4.56 13.45 2.06
N ALA A 277 4.65 14.14 0.92
CA ALA A 277 4.12 13.59 -0.32
C ALA A 277 4.76 12.23 -0.64
N PRO A 278 3.95 11.19 -0.94
CA PRO A 278 4.49 9.90 -1.32
C PRO A 278 5.29 10.01 -2.64
N GLY A 279 6.35 9.24 -2.75
CA GLY A 279 7.21 9.21 -3.94
C GLY A 279 7.74 7.81 -4.19
N VAL A 280 8.49 7.64 -5.27
CA VAL A 280 9.14 6.39 -5.66
C VAL A 280 10.64 6.46 -5.39
N ILE A 281 11.33 5.32 -5.45
CA ILE A 281 12.79 5.30 -5.46
C ILE A 281 13.27 5.64 -6.86
N TYR A 282 14.20 6.58 -6.97
CA TYR A 282 14.92 6.89 -8.20
C TYR A 282 16.36 6.34 -8.11
N LYS A 283 16.91 5.88 -9.22
CA LYS A 283 18.33 5.57 -9.30
C LYS A 283 19.08 6.75 -9.87
N VAL A 284 20.07 7.23 -9.12
CA VAL A 284 20.91 8.36 -9.52
C VAL A 284 22.28 7.84 -9.92
N HIS A 285 22.66 8.08 -11.15
CA HIS A 285 23.97 7.76 -11.71
C HIS A 285 24.82 9.02 -11.69
N LYS A 286 25.91 8.98 -10.91
CA LYS A 286 26.84 10.11 -10.82
C LYS A 286 27.92 10.04 -11.90
N THR A 287 28.47 11.19 -12.23
CA THR A 287 29.57 11.34 -13.19
C THR A 287 30.85 10.57 -12.80
N ASN A 288 31.01 10.25 -11.52
CA ASN A 288 32.12 9.42 -11.00
C ASN A 288 31.88 7.90 -11.12
N GLY A 289 30.73 7.47 -11.67
CA GLY A 289 30.35 6.07 -11.82
C GLY A 289 29.60 5.46 -10.61
N GLU A 290 29.40 6.22 -9.54
CA GLU A 290 28.61 5.79 -8.39
C GLU A 290 27.13 5.77 -8.75
N VAL A 291 26.40 4.72 -8.32
CA VAL A 291 24.95 4.59 -8.46
C VAL A 291 24.35 4.38 -7.08
N PHE A 292 23.32 5.17 -6.75
CA PHE A 292 22.63 5.01 -5.47
C PHE A 292 21.12 5.22 -5.62
N ASP A 293 20.37 4.65 -4.68
CA ASP A 293 18.91 4.74 -4.61
C ASP A 293 18.51 6.04 -3.86
N LEU A 294 17.76 6.91 -4.54
CA LEU A 294 17.26 8.15 -3.98
C LEU A 294 15.83 7.94 -3.51
N THR A 295 15.62 7.89 -2.19
CA THR A 295 14.31 7.78 -1.54
C THR A 295 13.76 9.13 -1.10
N ASN A 296 14.66 10.08 -0.73
CA ASN A 296 14.30 11.43 -0.30
C ASN A 296 14.82 12.47 -1.31
N PRO A 297 13.95 13.28 -1.92
CA PRO A 297 14.36 14.32 -2.87
C PRO A 297 15.39 15.32 -2.32
N SER A 298 15.39 15.54 -0.99
CA SER A 298 16.35 16.47 -0.35
C SER A 298 17.80 15.99 -0.42
N ASN A 299 18.01 14.68 -0.61
CA ASN A 299 19.34 14.06 -0.72
C ASN A 299 19.86 14.02 -2.17
N LEU A 300 19.16 14.66 -3.12
CA LEU A 300 19.64 14.73 -4.50
C LEU A 300 20.94 15.56 -4.57
N PRO A 301 22.04 15.02 -5.16
CA PRO A 301 23.29 15.74 -5.37
C PRO A 301 23.12 16.96 -6.26
N ASP A 302 24.18 17.78 -6.33
CA ASP A 302 24.23 18.90 -7.27
C ASP A 302 24.06 18.38 -8.72
N PRO A 303 23.27 19.06 -9.56
CA PRO A 303 23.07 18.66 -10.95
C PRO A 303 24.34 18.41 -11.75
N SER A 304 25.46 19.07 -11.39
CA SER A 304 26.77 18.89 -12.03
C SER A 304 27.40 17.52 -11.73
N GLU A 305 27.00 16.86 -10.64
CA GLU A 305 27.48 15.53 -10.25
C GLU A 305 26.65 14.41 -10.84
N ILE A 306 25.47 14.72 -11.41
CA ILE A 306 24.53 13.73 -11.95
C ILE A 306 24.78 13.55 -13.44
N GLU A 307 25.03 12.31 -13.87
CA GLU A 307 25.10 11.93 -15.28
C GLU A 307 23.71 11.73 -15.86
N TYR A 308 22.89 10.91 -15.20
CA TYR A 308 21.47 10.70 -15.52
C TYR A 308 20.73 10.09 -14.32
N MET A 309 19.40 10.07 -14.42
CA MET A 309 18.54 9.41 -13.43
C MET A 309 17.62 8.41 -14.12
N GLU A 310 17.25 7.37 -13.36
CA GLU A 310 16.25 6.38 -13.77
C GLU A 310 15.07 6.40 -12.80
N GLU A 311 13.88 6.20 -13.36
CA GLU A 311 12.64 6.03 -12.59
C GLU A 311 12.06 4.63 -12.77
N PRO A 312 11.33 4.09 -11.78
CA PRO A 312 10.69 2.80 -11.89
C PRO A 312 9.51 2.85 -12.86
N PHE A 313 9.47 1.88 -13.76
CA PHE A 313 8.38 1.64 -14.69
C PHE A 313 7.64 0.37 -14.33
N VAL A 314 6.36 0.35 -14.62
CA VAL A 314 5.48 -0.80 -14.48
C VAL A 314 4.88 -1.20 -15.81
N SER A 315 4.62 -2.49 -15.97
CA SER A 315 3.76 -3.03 -17.01
C SER A 315 2.33 -3.02 -16.49
N ALA A 316 1.49 -2.19 -17.07
CA ALA A 316 0.12 -1.97 -16.66
C ALA A 316 -0.85 -2.70 -17.59
N GLU A 317 -1.79 -3.46 -17.02
CA GLU A 317 -2.90 -4.08 -17.71
C GLU A 317 -4.22 -3.41 -17.32
N ILE A 318 -4.95 -2.93 -18.31
CA ILE A 318 -6.23 -2.25 -18.10
C ILE A 318 -7.31 -2.99 -18.87
N MET A 319 -8.23 -3.61 -18.15
CA MET A 319 -9.46 -4.15 -18.74
C MET A 319 -10.53 -3.09 -18.78
N VAL A 320 -11.15 -2.91 -19.93
CA VAL A 320 -12.18 -1.89 -20.11
C VAL A 320 -13.16 -2.27 -21.22
N THR A 321 -14.40 -1.80 -21.13
CA THR A 321 -15.38 -1.95 -22.22
C THR A 321 -15.01 -1.10 -23.41
N SER A 322 -15.32 -1.58 -24.62
CA SER A 322 -14.93 -0.97 -25.91
C SER A 322 -15.32 0.53 -26.01
N GLU A 323 -16.41 0.94 -25.36
CA GLU A 323 -16.89 2.32 -25.33
C GLU A 323 -15.88 3.29 -24.71
N TYR A 324 -15.12 2.87 -23.69
CA TYR A 324 -14.19 3.73 -22.95
C TYR A 324 -12.73 3.60 -23.37
N VAL A 325 -12.40 2.70 -24.30
CA VAL A 325 -11.01 2.46 -24.77
C VAL A 325 -10.30 3.77 -25.13
N GLY A 326 -10.93 4.63 -25.93
CA GLY A 326 -10.34 5.90 -26.35
C GLY A 326 -10.06 6.87 -25.18
N ALA A 327 -10.96 6.91 -24.19
CA ALA A 327 -10.80 7.77 -23.02
C ALA A 327 -9.65 7.27 -22.11
N ILE A 328 -9.50 5.96 -21.99
CA ILE A 328 -8.44 5.34 -21.19
C ILE A 328 -7.09 5.46 -21.89
N MET A 329 -7.01 5.23 -23.19
CA MET A 329 -5.77 5.43 -23.95
C MET A 329 -5.28 6.89 -23.84
N LYS A 330 -6.19 7.86 -23.90
CA LYS A 330 -5.85 9.27 -23.69
C LYS A 330 -5.32 9.52 -22.26
N LEU A 331 -5.95 8.93 -21.24
CA LEU A 331 -5.45 9.01 -19.86
C LEU A 331 -4.02 8.49 -19.73
N CYS A 332 -3.76 7.30 -20.28
CA CYS A 332 -2.41 6.70 -20.22
C CYS A 332 -1.37 7.57 -20.94
N GLN A 333 -1.71 8.16 -22.09
CA GLN A 333 -0.83 9.10 -22.81
C GLN A 333 -0.55 10.37 -22.00
N GLU A 334 -1.57 10.95 -21.35
CA GLU A 334 -1.41 12.11 -20.45
C GLU A 334 -0.48 11.80 -19.26
N ARG A 335 -0.35 10.53 -18.89
CA ARG A 335 0.51 10.00 -17.81
C ARG A 335 1.81 9.38 -18.34
N ARG A 336 2.28 9.79 -19.49
CA ARG A 336 3.55 9.32 -20.08
C ARG A 336 3.58 7.81 -20.37
N GLY A 337 2.41 7.17 -20.50
CA GLY A 337 2.31 5.75 -20.82
C GLY A 337 2.79 5.46 -22.24
N ILE A 338 3.56 4.38 -22.37
CA ILE A 338 4.02 3.85 -23.64
C ILE A 338 3.11 2.68 -24.02
N TYR A 339 2.36 2.85 -25.10
CA TYR A 339 1.46 1.81 -25.60
C TYR A 339 2.22 0.54 -26.04
N ILE A 340 1.75 -0.63 -25.60
CA ILE A 340 2.33 -1.93 -25.94
C ILE A 340 1.39 -2.71 -26.85
N SER A 341 0.20 -3.07 -26.36
CA SER A 341 -0.78 -3.84 -27.14
C SER A 341 -2.20 -3.56 -26.66
N MET A 342 -3.15 -3.96 -27.48
CA MET A 342 -4.57 -4.00 -27.14
C MET A 342 -5.16 -5.27 -27.75
N ASP A 343 -5.76 -6.08 -26.91
CA ASP A 343 -6.40 -7.33 -27.28
C ASP A 343 -7.85 -7.32 -26.86
N TYR A 344 -8.75 -7.85 -27.68
CA TYR A 344 -10.16 -8.00 -27.33
C TYR A 344 -10.38 -9.41 -26.79
N ILE A 345 -10.81 -9.53 -25.53
CA ILE A 345 -11.22 -10.79 -24.93
C ILE A 345 -12.59 -11.19 -25.51
N GLU A 346 -13.47 -10.18 -25.63
CA GLU A 346 -14.81 -10.30 -26.22
C GLU A 346 -15.09 -9.11 -27.12
N ALA A 347 -16.17 -9.15 -27.89
CA ALA A 347 -16.57 -8.03 -28.77
C ALA A 347 -16.77 -6.70 -28.03
N THR A 348 -17.06 -6.75 -26.73
CA THR A 348 -17.37 -5.60 -25.87
C THR A 348 -16.28 -5.23 -24.87
N ARG A 349 -15.24 -6.06 -24.68
CA ARG A 349 -14.19 -5.86 -23.67
C ARG A 349 -12.79 -5.98 -24.27
N ALA A 350 -11.94 -5.02 -23.95
CA ALA A 350 -10.56 -4.95 -24.37
C ALA A 350 -9.61 -4.96 -23.17
N VAL A 351 -8.45 -5.58 -23.34
CA VAL A 351 -7.29 -5.47 -22.46
C VAL A 351 -6.27 -4.58 -23.14
N ILE A 352 -5.89 -3.50 -22.49
CA ILE A 352 -4.92 -2.55 -22.98
C ILE A 352 -3.66 -2.66 -22.13
N LYS A 353 -2.50 -2.85 -22.76
CA LYS A 353 -1.21 -2.92 -22.06
C LYS A 353 -0.39 -1.67 -22.31
N TYR A 354 0.12 -1.11 -21.22
CA TYR A 354 0.99 0.06 -21.23
C TYR A 354 2.20 -0.14 -20.32
N ASP A 355 3.35 0.40 -20.73
CA ASP A 355 4.44 0.66 -19.80
C ASP A 355 4.29 2.08 -19.27
N MET A 356 4.26 2.23 -17.95
CA MET A 356 4.00 3.52 -17.31
C MET A 356 5.01 3.81 -16.20
N PRO A 357 5.42 5.08 -16.02
CA PRO A 357 6.18 5.46 -14.83
C PRO A 357 5.33 5.25 -13.58
N LEU A 358 5.87 4.55 -12.58
CA LEU A 358 5.16 4.28 -11.33
C LEU A 358 4.71 5.56 -10.63
N ASN A 359 5.53 6.61 -10.67
CA ASN A 359 5.21 7.90 -10.05
C ASN A 359 3.97 8.60 -10.67
N GLU A 360 3.59 8.29 -11.91
CA GLU A 360 2.38 8.84 -12.55
C GLU A 360 1.10 8.04 -12.20
N ILE A 361 1.27 6.87 -11.56
CA ILE A 361 0.15 6.00 -11.15
C ILE A 361 -0.22 6.24 -9.69
N ILE A 362 0.77 6.52 -8.83
CA ILE A 362 0.62 6.55 -7.37
C ILE A 362 -0.46 7.52 -6.90
N TYR A 363 -0.67 8.67 -7.56
CA TYR A 363 -1.58 9.68 -7.02
C TYR A 363 -3.04 9.45 -7.40
N ASP A 364 -3.47 10.04 -8.48
CA ASP A 364 -4.89 10.15 -8.87
C ASP A 364 -5.25 9.31 -10.11
N PHE A 365 -4.34 8.44 -10.57
CA PHE A 365 -4.55 7.65 -11.78
C PHE A 365 -5.74 6.72 -11.67
N PHE A 366 -5.87 6.03 -10.53
CA PHE A 366 -6.94 5.07 -10.30
C PHE A 366 -8.33 5.74 -10.25
N ASP A 367 -8.41 6.90 -9.61
CA ASP A 367 -9.64 7.69 -9.56
C ASP A 367 -10.00 8.27 -10.93
N ALA A 368 -9.00 8.73 -11.67
CA ALA A 368 -9.17 9.19 -13.04
C ALA A 368 -9.62 8.05 -13.97
N LEU A 369 -9.07 6.84 -13.80
CA LEU A 369 -9.44 5.64 -14.53
C LEU A 369 -10.91 5.29 -14.29
N LYS A 370 -11.32 5.18 -13.03
CA LYS A 370 -12.71 4.91 -12.62
C LYS A 370 -13.66 5.98 -13.15
N SER A 371 -13.30 7.25 -12.98
CA SER A 371 -14.15 8.36 -13.44
C SER A 371 -14.36 8.35 -14.94
N ARG A 372 -13.29 8.13 -15.75
CA ARG A 372 -13.36 8.12 -17.22
C ARG A 372 -14.03 6.89 -17.79
N SER A 373 -14.10 5.79 -17.04
CA SER A 373 -14.75 4.53 -17.43
C SER A 373 -16.09 4.31 -16.74
N ARG A 374 -16.58 5.24 -15.93
CA ARG A 374 -17.78 5.06 -15.09
C ARG A 374 -17.72 3.84 -14.19
N GLY A 375 -16.51 3.45 -13.76
CA GLY A 375 -16.29 2.28 -12.91
C GLY A 375 -16.11 0.94 -13.66
N TYR A 376 -16.15 0.95 -15.00
CA TYR A 376 -16.02 -0.26 -15.81
C TYR A 376 -14.58 -0.66 -16.16
N ALA A 377 -13.57 0.17 -15.82
CA ALA A 377 -12.18 -0.20 -16.01
C ALA A 377 -11.61 -0.80 -14.73
N SER A 378 -10.95 -1.95 -14.87
CA SER A 378 -10.08 -2.54 -13.87
C SER A 378 -8.62 -2.36 -14.28
N PHE A 379 -7.74 -2.34 -13.29
CA PHE A 379 -6.34 -2.00 -13.46
C PHE A 379 -5.47 -2.88 -12.57
N ASP A 380 -4.47 -3.49 -13.17
CA ASP A 380 -3.40 -4.20 -12.48
C ASP A 380 -2.05 -3.82 -13.06
N TYR A 381 -0.97 -3.97 -12.29
CA TYR A 381 0.37 -3.64 -12.75
C TYR A 381 1.46 -4.44 -12.04
N GLU A 382 2.54 -4.69 -12.77
CA GLU A 382 3.73 -5.35 -12.27
C GLU A 382 4.96 -4.48 -12.50
N MET A 383 5.95 -4.59 -11.60
CA MET A 383 7.22 -3.88 -11.77
C MET A 383 7.97 -4.39 -13.00
N LYS A 384 8.27 -3.49 -13.94
CA LYS A 384 9.05 -3.78 -15.13
C LYS A 384 10.56 -3.56 -14.95
N GLY A 385 10.92 -2.58 -14.12
CA GLY A 385 12.31 -2.17 -13.87
C GLY A 385 12.51 -0.67 -13.95
N TYR A 386 13.75 -0.23 -14.10
CA TYR A 386 14.12 1.18 -14.12
C TYR A 386 14.41 1.64 -15.55
N VAL A 387 13.97 2.85 -15.88
CA VAL A 387 14.14 3.46 -17.21
C VAL A 387 14.72 4.86 -17.04
N ARG A 388 15.74 5.18 -17.83
CA ARG A 388 16.33 6.51 -17.86
C ARG A 388 15.29 7.56 -18.27
N SER A 389 15.18 8.63 -17.49
CA SER A 389 14.22 9.70 -17.69
C SER A 389 14.81 11.07 -17.35
N ASP A 390 14.31 12.11 -18.03
CA ASP A 390 14.69 13.51 -17.77
C ASP A 390 13.96 14.03 -16.54
N LEU A 391 14.55 13.81 -15.37
CA LEU A 391 14.00 14.15 -14.07
C LEU A 391 14.66 15.36 -13.48
N VAL A 392 13.88 16.17 -12.79
CA VAL A 392 14.36 17.35 -12.07
C VAL A 392 13.77 17.42 -10.67
N LYS A 393 14.53 18.01 -9.74
CA LYS A 393 14.02 18.33 -8.41
C LYS A 393 13.22 19.63 -8.49
N LEU A 394 11.99 19.60 -8.00
CA LEU A 394 11.15 20.76 -7.82
C LEU A 394 11.13 21.13 -6.33
N ASP A 395 11.67 22.30 -6.02
CA ASP A 395 11.70 22.85 -4.67
C ASP A 395 10.59 23.88 -4.50
N ILE A 396 9.93 23.85 -3.34
CA ILE A 396 8.94 24.86 -2.95
C ILE A 396 9.56 25.79 -1.91
N LEU A 397 9.49 27.09 -2.20
CA LEU A 397 9.92 28.13 -1.29
C LEU A 397 8.71 28.90 -0.77
N ILE A 398 8.62 29.02 0.54
CA ILE A 398 7.61 29.82 1.23
C ILE A 398 8.34 30.98 1.92
N ASN A 399 7.94 32.20 1.60
CA ASN A 399 8.60 33.42 2.07
C ASN A 399 10.12 33.44 1.72
N LYS A 400 10.48 32.89 0.54
CA LYS A 400 11.85 32.72 0.02
C LYS A 400 12.71 31.68 0.74
N GLU A 401 12.19 30.96 1.71
CA GLU A 401 12.86 29.87 2.38
C GLU A 401 12.39 28.54 1.79
N MET A 402 13.33 27.66 1.49
CA MET A 402 13.03 26.33 0.94
C MET A 402 12.45 25.43 2.02
N VAL A 403 11.33 24.77 1.72
CA VAL A 403 10.69 23.78 2.60
C VAL A 403 11.02 22.39 2.06
N ASP A 404 11.95 21.71 2.71
CA ASP A 404 12.46 20.40 2.31
C ASP A 404 11.36 19.32 2.22
N ALA A 405 10.40 19.35 3.13
CA ALA A 405 9.26 18.44 3.16
C ALA A 405 8.31 18.56 1.94
N LEU A 406 8.40 19.69 1.20
CA LEU A 406 7.60 19.95 -0.01
C LEU A 406 8.42 19.78 -1.30
N SER A 407 9.66 19.31 -1.23
CA SER A 407 10.48 19.02 -2.41
C SER A 407 10.12 17.65 -3.00
N PHE A 408 10.05 17.55 -4.33
CA PHE A 408 9.77 16.28 -5.01
C PHE A 408 10.43 16.22 -6.40
N ILE A 409 10.60 14.98 -6.90
CA ILE A 409 11.17 14.72 -8.22
C ILE A 409 10.05 14.65 -9.24
N VAL A 410 10.24 15.34 -10.37
CA VAL A 410 9.26 15.38 -11.46
C VAL A 410 9.96 15.22 -12.81
N PHE A 411 9.19 14.79 -13.79
CA PHE A 411 9.63 14.85 -15.19
C PHE A 411 9.76 16.31 -15.63
N LYS A 412 10.85 16.63 -16.29
CA LYS A 412 11.26 18.00 -16.62
C LYS A 412 10.16 18.79 -17.34
N ASP A 413 9.52 18.20 -18.34
CA ASP A 413 8.48 18.90 -19.13
C ASP A 413 7.22 19.20 -18.32
N SER A 414 6.95 18.38 -17.28
CA SER A 414 5.80 18.58 -16.39
C SER A 414 6.08 19.49 -15.18
N ALA A 415 7.35 19.90 -14.98
CA ALA A 415 7.77 20.64 -13.80
C ALA A 415 7.03 21.98 -13.62
N TYR A 416 6.81 22.73 -14.71
CA TYR A 416 6.10 24.02 -14.66
C TYR A 416 4.65 23.82 -14.20
N ASP A 417 3.92 22.92 -14.84
CA ASP A 417 2.49 22.71 -14.54
C ASP A 417 2.29 22.15 -13.11
N ARG A 418 3.15 21.23 -12.67
CA ARG A 418 3.11 20.70 -11.30
C ARG A 418 3.48 21.77 -10.27
N GLY A 419 4.53 22.56 -10.54
CA GLY A 419 4.97 23.65 -9.67
C GLY A 419 3.90 24.72 -9.52
N ARG A 420 3.24 25.10 -10.64
CA ARG A 420 2.15 26.06 -10.65
C ARG A 420 0.95 25.56 -9.82
N LYS A 421 0.47 24.37 -10.08
CA LYS A 421 -0.65 23.76 -9.33
C LYS A 421 -0.36 23.69 -7.83
N MET A 422 0.88 23.32 -7.45
CA MET A 422 1.29 23.28 -6.05
C MET A 422 1.26 24.67 -5.42
N CYS A 423 1.79 25.69 -6.09
CA CYS A 423 1.75 27.08 -5.60
C CYS A 423 0.31 27.59 -5.46
N GLU A 424 -0.57 27.27 -6.41
CA GLU A 424 -2.01 27.64 -6.38
C GLU A 424 -2.69 26.99 -5.16
N ARG A 425 -2.47 25.69 -4.94
CA ARG A 425 -3.06 24.96 -3.81
C ARG A 425 -2.54 25.45 -2.46
N LEU A 426 -1.24 25.64 -2.33
CA LEU A 426 -0.65 26.22 -1.11
C LEU A 426 -1.17 27.61 -0.79
N LYS A 427 -1.43 28.44 -1.81
CA LYS A 427 -2.04 29.77 -1.62
C LYS A 427 -3.46 29.69 -1.04
N GLU A 428 -4.22 28.63 -1.36
CA GLU A 428 -5.57 28.42 -0.82
C GLU A 428 -5.51 27.92 0.63
N GLU A 429 -4.55 27.04 0.94
CA GLU A 429 -4.40 26.41 2.26
C GLU A 429 -3.72 27.33 3.30
N ILE A 430 -2.76 28.15 2.87
CA ILE A 430 -2.03 29.02 3.80
C ILE A 430 -2.89 30.19 4.22
N PRO A 431 -3.18 30.36 5.53
CA PRO A 431 -3.99 31.48 6.01
C PRO A 431 -3.31 32.82 5.76
N ARG A 432 -4.10 33.86 5.56
CA ARG A 432 -3.59 35.22 5.40
C ARG A 432 -3.00 35.74 6.69
N HIS A 433 -1.83 36.36 6.60
CA HIS A 433 -1.10 37.04 7.67
C HIS A 433 -1.11 38.56 7.48
N LEU A 434 -0.49 39.28 8.42
CA LEU A 434 -0.36 40.75 8.35
C LEU A 434 0.65 41.22 7.27
N PHE A 435 1.36 40.28 6.65
CA PHE A 435 2.32 40.51 5.55
C PHE A 435 2.04 39.54 4.39
N GLU A 436 2.55 39.88 3.23
CA GLU A 436 2.44 39.01 2.05
C GLU A 436 3.41 37.84 2.16
N ILE A 437 2.91 36.63 1.80
CA ILE A 437 3.71 35.41 1.76
C ILE A 437 3.86 34.98 0.30
N PRO A 438 5.05 35.17 -0.31
CA PRO A 438 5.34 34.63 -1.63
C PRO A 438 5.56 33.12 -1.54
N ILE A 439 4.91 32.38 -2.45
CA ILE A 439 5.06 30.95 -2.65
C ILE A 439 5.71 30.78 -4.02
N GLN A 440 6.81 30.07 -4.10
CA GLN A 440 7.58 29.92 -5.33
C GLN A 440 7.93 28.44 -5.56
N ALA A 441 7.81 27.99 -6.81
CA ALA A 441 8.32 26.73 -7.26
C ALA A 441 9.62 26.97 -8.05
N ALA A 442 10.68 26.26 -7.72
CA ALA A 442 11.98 26.41 -8.34
C ALA A 442 12.57 25.07 -8.79
N VAL A 443 13.28 25.09 -9.92
CA VAL A 443 14.08 23.97 -10.43
C VAL A 443 15.52 24.45 -10.56
N ASN A 444 16.46 23.74 -9.93
CA ASN A 444 17.87 24.09 -9.90
C ASN A 444 18.10 25.55 -9.47
N GLY A 445 17.38 26.00 -8.45
CA GLY A 445 17.46 27.38 -7.93
C GLY A 445 16.76 28.45 -8.77
N LYS A 446 16.25 28.12 -9.96
CA LYS A 446 15.51 29.04 -10.83
C LYS A 446 14.02 28.94 -10.57
N VAL A 447 13.40 30.05 -10.18
CA VAL A 447 11.94 30.13 -9.98
C VAL A 447 11.23 29.97 -11.32
N ILE A 448 10.33 28.99 -11.40
CA ILE A 448 9.53 28.67 -12.59
C ILE A 448 8.06 29.07 -12.44
N ALA A 449 7.52 29.07 -11.20
CA ALA A 449 6.16 29.48 -10.91
C ALA A 449 6.12 30.25 -9.59
N ARG A 450 5.17 31.18 -9.46
CA ARG A 450 5.00 31.99 -8.25
C ARG A 450 3.53 32.33 -8.03
N GLU A 451 3.12 32.23 -6.77
CA GLU A 451 1.87 32.74 -6.22
C GLU A 451 2.14 33.58 -4.97
N THR A 452 1.16 34.33 -4.51
CA THR A 452 1.29 35.15 -3.31
C THR A 452 0.01 35.11 -2.48
N VAL A 453 0.14 34.76 -1.21
CA VAL A 453 -0.92 34.94 -0.21
C VAL A 453 -0.92 36.41 0.19
N LYS A 454 -1.99 37.14 -0.16
CA LYS A 454 -2.08 38.57 0.13
C LYS A 454 -2.21 38.83 1.63
N ALA A 455 -1.61 39.89 2.12
CA ALA A 455 -1.78 40.35 3.48
C ALA A 455 -3.25 40.61 3.83
N MET A 456 -3.65 40.39 5.09
CA MET A 456 -4.90 40.89 5.59
C MET A 456 -4.91 42.42 5.51
N ARG A 457 -5.93 43.00 4.87
CA ARG A 457 -6.13 44.45 4.94
C ARG A 457 -6.48 44.79 6.39
N LYS A 458 -5.67 45.62 7.06
CA LYS A 458 -6.18 46.37 8.21
C LYS A 458 -7.36 47.20 7.72
N ASP A 459 -8.48 47.13 8.42
CA ASP A 459 -9.58 48.08 8.24
C ASP A 459 -9.08 49.47 8.66
N VAL A 460 -8.45 50.15 7.74
CA VAL A 460 -7.92 51.52 7.91
C VAL A 460 -9.05 52.59 7.81
N PRO A 461 -10.29 52.32 7.35
CA PRO A 461 -11.33 53.36 7.26
C PRO A 461 -11.76 53.96 8.62
N VAL A 462 -11.71 53.19 9.73
CA VAL A 462 -12.21 53.65 11.01
C VAL A 462 -11.27 54.64 11.71
N SER A 463 -9.98 54.58 11.54
CA SER A 463 -9.05 55.54 12.15
C SER A 463 -8.96 56.88 11.45
N TYR A 464 -9.23 56.93 10.11
CA TYR A 464 -9.19 58.19 9.36
C TYR A 464 -10.44 59.03 9.56
N THR A 465 -11.61 58.43 9.75
CA THR A 465 -12.85 59.15 10.06
C THR A 465 -12.84 59.70 11.50
N HIS A 466 -12.21 59.05 12.44
CA HIS A 466 -12.08 59.59 13.81
C HIS A 466 -11.06 60.74 13.90
N LEU A 467 -9.97 60.69 13.12
CA LEU A 467 -8.99 61.80 13.08
C LEU A 467 -9.54 63.06 12.42
N ARG A 468 -10.42 62.96 11.38
CA ARG A 468 -11.06 64.14 10.77
C ARG A 468 -12.22 64.71 11.61
N ALA A 469 -12.83 63.96 12.49
CA ALA A 469 -13.88 64.46 13.39
C ALA A 469 -13.36 65.32 14.55
N HIS A 470 -12.06 65.29 14.81
CA HIS A 470 -11.40 66.12 15.83
C HIS A 470 -10.68 67.35 15.28
N GLU A 471 -10.64 67.55 13.93
CA GLU A 471 -10.11 68.73 13.29
C GLU A 471 -11.26 69.58 12.69
N THR A 472 -12.23 69.96 13.49
CA THR A 472 -13.05 71.13 13.18
C THR A 472 -12.45 72.30 13.92
N PRO A 473 -11.95 73.38 13.23
CA PRO A 473 -11.42 74.52 13.86
C PRO A 473 -12.54 75.35 14.47
N GLU A 474 -12.60 75.42 15.74
CA GLU A 474 -13.15 76.61 16.43
C GLU A 474 -12.15 77.73 16.27
N HIS A 475 -12.28 78.50 15.19
CA HIS A 475 -11.86 79.90 15.10
C HIS A 475 -12.47 80.53 13.84
N LEU A 476 -13.62 81.11 14.03
CA LEU A 476 -14.02 82.38 13.41
C LEU A 476 -14.87 83.15 14.37
#